data_7ea15cb21480e3485ba1c9a7df87f7cb
#
_entry.id   7ea15cb21480e3485ba1c9a7df87f7cb
#
_cell.length_a   1.000
_cell.length_b   1.000
_cell.length_c   1.000
_cell.angle_alpha   90.00
_cell.angle_beta   90.00
_cell.angle_gamma   90.00
#
_symmetry.space_group_name_H-M   'P 1'
#
loop_
_entity.id
_entity.type
_entity.pdbx_description
1 polymer ?
#
loop_
_entity_poly.entity_id
_entity_poly.type
_entity_poly.pdbx_seq_one_letter_code
_entity_poly.pdbx_strand_id
1 'polypeptide(L)'
;MYILKNALKNVVRNKGRNILIAAIIFAIIATTVVSLIINNTTSGIIDDYKTRFGSQVSISVDFDKWKASGSASSGMPQITPTQSLSFANSKYIKEYIMQIMIGVTSDVLRGKDEGSSGMIVGGGNDDGFVMAKFYMSNVFYDFDEGYRGISSGKGRMVENDNECLVSEDFAAINNLSIGDSITLTASLHNDDATEFRRVSYDLNVVGIYYDLTDEYAGIVQMSMANRRNQILTTTDTIFAPVDEDESGFSVTTTYFLKNPSMIEAFEAEVRQKGLSDFLNVTTDERGYNNIVAPVEGLKSISTTFMVIVLILGAIILILLSTIAIRERKYEIGVLRAMGMKKGKVALGLWFEMIAITSVCLCIGLIVGTIIAQPVSDRLLAGQIEAVTSDGFPAGAIPSADASSLLAGSLSTLDELDVFLNLNTILEIIGIALLLASVAGMAAISKITKYEPIKILMERN
;
A
#
# COMPACT_ATOMS: atom_id res chain seq x y z
N MET A 1 45.99 -22.95 -10.79
CA MET A 1 45.41 -24.17 -10.17
C MET A 1 46.03 -24.52 -8.79
N TYR A 2 47.35 -24.43 -8.59
CA TYR A 2 48.04 -24.74 -7.32
C TYR A 2 47.60 -23.84 -6.14
N ILE A 3 47.44 -22.50 -6.38
CA ILE A 3 47.06 -21.51 -5.35
C ILE A 3 45.65 -21.78 -4.81
N LEU A 4 44.68 -22.06 -5.68
CA LEU A 4 43.29 -22.38 -5.30
C LEU A 4 43.20 -23.68 -4.50
N LYS A 5 43.92 -24.74 -4.90
CA LYS A 5 43.97 -26.02 -4.18
C LYS A 5 44.55 -25.87 -2.76
N ASN A 6 45.58 -25.04 -2.64
CA ASN A 6 46.17 -24.72 -1.33
C ASN A 6 45.26 -23.84 -0.46
N ALA A 7 44.53 -22.87 -1.04
CA ALA A 7 43.56 -22.08 -0.31
C ALA A 7 42.45 -22.93 0.29
N LEU A 8 41.85 -23.84 -0.49
CA LEU A 8 40.83 -24.79 0.00
C LEU A 8 41.37 -25.72 1.11
N LYS A 9 42.61 -26.23 0.96
CA LYS A 9 43.25 -27.08 1.99
C LYS A 9 43.52 -26.32 3.29
N ASN A 10 43.83 -25.03 3.21
CA ASN A 10 44.03 -24.15 4.35
C ASN A 10 42.72 -23.86 5.10
N VAL A 11 41.59 -23.69 4.37
CA VAL A 11 40.26 -23.54 4.99
C VAL A 11 39.93 -24.70 5.92
N VAL A 12 40.21 -25.96 5.45
CA VAL A 12 39.93 -27.16 6.23
C VAL A 12 40.91 -27.35 7.41
N ARG A 13 42.18 -26.92 7.26
CA ARG A 13 43.21 -27.07 8.30
C ARG A 13 43.00 -26.18 9.52
N ASN A 14 42.47 -24.98 9.35
CA ASN A 14 42.28 -23.98 10.41
C ASN A 14 40.80 -23.82 10.79
N LYS A 15 40.13 -24.90 11.19
CA LYS A 15 38.68 -25.00 11.39
C LYS A 15 38.09 -23.91 12.34
N GLY A 16 38.65 -23.77 13.53
CA GLY A 16 38.06 -22.90 14.57
C GLY A 16 37.92 -21.44 14.14
N ARG A 17 38.99 -20.87 13.60
CA ARG A 17 38.99 -19.48 13.13
C ARG A 17 38.13 -19.26 11.89
N ASN A 18 38.21 -20.18 10.94
CA ASN A 18 37.45 -20.08 9.69
C ASN A 18 35.97 -20.28 9.94
N ILE A 19 35.56 -21.06 10.96
CA ILE A 19 34.16 -21.14 11.41
C ILE A 19 33.70 -19.80 11.99
N LEU A 20 34.50 -19.14 12.80
CA LEU A 20 34.13 -17.84 13.37
C LEU A 20 33.98 -16.78 12.28
N ILE A 21 34.90 -16.70 11.33
CA ILE A 21 34.80 -15.79 10.16
C ILE A 21 33.59 -16.17 9.32
N ALA A 22 33.34 -17.44 9.05
CA ALA A 22 32.21 -17.94 8.31
C ALA A 22 30.87 -17.58 9.00
N ALA A 23 30.77 -17.73 10.32
CA ALA A 23 29.57 -17.38 11.07
C ALA A 23 29.22 -15.89 10.95
N ILE A 24 30.24 -15.01 10.99
CA ILE A 24 30.02 -13.57 10.83
C ILE A 24 29.64 -13.21 9.38
N ILE A 25 30.35 -13.78 8.40
CA ILE A 25 30.01 -13.60 6.98
C ILE A 25 28.59 -14.08 6.71
N PHE A 26 28.23 -15.25 7.24
CA PHE A 26 26.89 -15.82 7.13
C PHE A 26 25.84 -14.89 7.73
N ALA A 27 26.06 -14.38 8.94
CA ALA A 27 25.12 -13.45 9.58
C ALA A 27 24.92 -12.17 8.75
N ILE A 28 26.01 -11.58 8.24
CA ILE A 28 25.95 -10.39 7.38
C ILE A 28 25.19 -10.71 6.10
N ILE A 29 25.51 -11.82 5.43
CA ILE A 29 24.84 -12.21 4.19
C ILE A 29 23.37 -12.50 4.44
N ALA A 30 23.01 -13.28 5.45
CA ALA A 30 21.61 -13.60 5.76
C ALA A 30 20.77 -12.33 6.03
N THR A 31 21.32 -11.42 6.82
CA THR A 31 20.66 -10.13 7.10
C THR A 31 20.53 -9.27 5.82
N THR A 32 21.57 -9.23 5.00
CA THR A 32 21.55 -8.49 3.73
C THR A 32 20.52 -9.09 2.76
N VAL A 33 20.41 -10.41 2.71
CA VAL A 33 19.40 -11.13 1.91
C VAL A 33 18.01 -10.73 2.34
N VAL A 34 17.69 -10.81 3.63
CA VAL A 34 16.37 -10.40 4.17
C VAL A 34 16.07 -8.95 3.81
N SER A 35 17.01 -8.04 4.06
CA SER A 35 16.82 -6.62 3.80
C SER A 35 16.63 -6.30 2.32
N LEU A 36 17.38 -6.93 1.41
CA LEU A 36 17.23 -6.70 -0.03
C LEU A 36 15.94 -7.29 -0.59
N ILE A 37 15.53 -8.46 -0.09
CA ILE A 37 14.25 -9.05 -0.49
C ILE A 37 13.11 -8.10 -0.10
N ILE A 38 13.08 -7.64 1.15
CA ILE A 38 12.06 -6.68 1.63
C ILE A 38 12.11 -5.39 0.80
N ASN A 39 13.29 -4.83 0.56
CA ASN A 39 13.46 -3.59 -0.20
C ASN A 39 12.94 -3.71 -1.64
N ASN A 40 13.27 -4.80 -2.32
CA ASN A 40 12.88 -5.00 -3.72
C ASN A 40 11.39 -5.32 -3.84
N THR A 41 10.83 -6.12 -2.93
CA THR A 41 9.39 -6.40 -2.88
C THR A 41 8.59 -5.12 -2.60
N THR A 42 8.98 -4.35 -1.59
CA THR A 42 8.31 -3.09 -1.26
C THR A 42 8.42 -2.05 -2.38
N SER A 43 9.58 -1.99 -3.08
CA SER A 43 9.73 -1.13 -4.26
C SER A 43 8.80 -1.55 -5.39
N GLY A 44 8.66 -2.84 -5.64
CA GLY A 44 7.73 -3.38 -6.64
C GLY A 44 6.28 -3.02 -6.33
N ILE A 45 5.85 -3.12 -5.07
CA ILE A 45 4.50 -2.74 -4.64
C ILE A 45 4.25 -1.24 -4.82
N ILE A 46 5.21 -0.40 -4.41
CA ILE A 46 5.11 1.06 -4.58
C ILE A 46 5.02 1.43 -6.07
N ASP A 47 5.82 0.80 -6.93
CA ASP A 47 5.82 1.06 -8.37
C ASP A 47 4.54 0.55 -9.04
N ASP A 48 4.03 -0.62 -8.63
CA ASP A 48 2.74 -1.16 -9.10
C ASP A 48 1.58 -0.24 -8.67
N TYR A 49 1.57 0.18 -7.40
CA TYR A 49 0.59 1.14 -6.90
C TYR A 49 0.64 2.46 -7.67
N LYS A 50 1.83 3.04 -7.86
CA LYS A 50 1.99 4.28 -8.63
C LYS A 50 1.54 4.13 -10.09
N THR A 51 1.73 2.96 -10.67
CA THR A 51 1.32 2.68 -12.05
C THR A 51 -0.20 2.55 -12.17
N ARG A 52 -0.83 1.88 -11.23
CA ARG A 52 -2.29 1.65 -11.21
C ARG A 52 -3.07 2.88 -10.75
N PHE A 53 -2.64 3.51 -9.67
CA PHE A 53 -3.36 4.57 -8.96
C PHE A 53 -2.73 5.96 -9.11
N GLY A 54 -1.48 6.06 -9.53
CA GLY A 54 -0.81 7.36 -9.70
C GLY A 54 -1.40 8.24 -10.81
N SER A 55 -2.21 7.67 -11.69
CA SER A 55 -3.00 8.41 -12.68
C SER A 55 -4.43 8.71 -12.22
N GLN A 56 -4.83 8.17 -11.07
CA GLN A 56 -6.15 8.40 -10.48
C GLN A 56 -6.15 9.72 -9.74
N VAL A 57 -7.08 10.59 -10.08
CA VAL A 57 -7.28 11.88 -9.42
C VAL A 57 -8.73 12.06 -9.03
N SER A 58 -8.93 12.64 -7.86
CA SER A 58 -10.23 13.06 -7.37
C SER A 58 -10.18 14.55 -7.02
N ILE A 59 -11.33 15.16 -6.92
CA ILE A 59 -11.47 16.57 -6.52
C ILE A 59 -12.08 16.57 -5.13
N SER A 60 -11.38 17.15 -4.16
CA SER A 60 -11.77 17.18 -2.75
C SER A 60 -11.72 18.58 -2.18
N VAL A 61 -12.44 18.80 -1.07
CA VAL A 61 -12.47 20.08 -0.38
C VAL A 61 -11.15 20.33 0.33
N ASP A 62 -10.56 21.52 0.10
CA ASP A 62 -9.47 22.06 0.90
C ASP A 62 -10.04 22.64 2.20
N PHE A 63 -10.11 21.80 3.22
CA PHE A 63 -10.70 22.20 4.52
C PHE A 63 -9.97 23.36 5.19
N ASP A 64 -8.68 23.51 4.98
CA ASP A 64 -7.89 24.57 5.58
C ASP A 64 -8.21 25.92 4.94
N LYS A 65 -8.27 25.98 3.61
CA LYS A 65 -8.69 27.18 2.89
C LYS A 65 -10.14 27.52 3.16
N TRP A 66 -11.02 26.53 3.15
CA TRP A 66 -12.46 26.74 3.41
C TRP A 66 -12.71 27.29 4.81
N LYS A 67 -12.07 26.73 5.85
CA LYS A 67 -12.16 27.27 7.22
C LYS A 67 -11.56 28.66 7.35
N ALA A 68 -10.43 28.91 6.71
CA ALA A 68 -9.75 30.21 6.76
C ALA A 68 -10.55 31.33 6.11
N SER A 69 -11.41 31.02 5.14
CA SER A 69 -12.27 31.98 4.46
C SER A 69 -13.45 32.50 5.30
N GLY A 70 -13.73 31.87 6.46
CA GLY A 70 -14.90 32.18 7.28
C GLY A 70 -16.24 31.72 6.68
N SER A 71 -16.21 31.02 5.56
CA SER A 71 -17.39 30.53 4.82
C SER A 71 -18.06 29.29 5.44
N ALA A 72 -17.70 28.91 6.68
CA ALA A 72 -18.27 27.77 7.39
C ALA A 72 -19.83 27.83 7.54
N SER A 73 -20.42 29.00 7.36
CA SER A 73 -21.88 29.21 7.37
C SER A 73 -22.55 29.04 6.00
N SER A 74 -21.77 28.95 4.91
CA SER A 74 -22.30 28.95 3.54
C SER A 74 -22.36 27.54 2.90
N GLY A 75 -22.26 26.49 3.68
CA GLY A 75 -22.20 25.12 3.15
C GLY A 75 -20.81 24.73 2.59
N MET A 76 -20.56 23.43 2.44
CA MET A 76 -19.33 22.96 1.80
C MET A 76 -19.41 23.13 0.29
N PRO A 77 -18.32 23.56 -0.37
CA PRO A 77 -18.29 23.64 -1.82
C PRO A 77 -18.45 22.22 -2.39
N GLN A 78 -19.41 22.08 -3.29
CA GLN A 78 -19.69 20.82 -3.98
C GLN A 78 -19.48 20.99 -5.48
N ILE A 79 -19.22 19.88 -6.15
CA ILE A 79 -19.13 19.83 -7.61
C ILE A 79 -20.44 19.33 -8.14
N THR A 80 -21.04 20.07 -9.06
CA THR A 80 -22.26 19.62 -9.71
C THR A 80 -21.96 18.47 -10.70
N PRO A 81 -22.94 17.61 -11.00
CA PRO A 81 -22.78 16.56 -12.01
C PRO A 81 -22.34 17.11 -13.37
N THR A 82 -22.91 18.24 -13.77
CA THR A 82 -22.58 18.94 -15.02
C THR A 82 -21.11 19.39 -15.03
N GLN A 83 -20.63 19.95 -13.93
CA GLN A 83 -19.21 20.30 -13.80
C GLN A 83 -18.32 19.06 -13.86
N SER A 84 -18.68 17.98 -13.14
CA SER A 84 -17.94 16.72 -13.17
C SER A 84 -17.81 16.15 -14.58
N LEU A 85 -18.87 16.16 -15.35
CA LEU A 85 -18.87 15.74 -16.77
C LEU A 85 -18.05 16.68 -17.65
N SER A 86 -18.11 18.01 -17.38
CA SER A 86 -17.28 18.98 -18.12
C SER A 86 -15.78 18.76 -17.88
N PHE A 87 -15.41 18.36 -16.65
CA PHE A 87 -14.04 18.02 -16.30
C PHE A 87 -13.62 16.70 -16.94
N ALA A 88 -14.52 15.71 -16.98
CA ALA A 88 -14.28 14.43 -17.65
C ALA A 88 -14.02 14.57 -19.14
N ASN A 89 -14.60 15.62 -19.79
CA ASN A 89 -14.32 15.97 -21.16
C ASN A 89 -13.01 16.76 -21.30
N SER A 90 -11.91 16.14 -20.88
CA SER A 90 -10.55 16.67 -20.98
C SER A 90 -9.67 15.75 -21.81
N LYS A 91 -8.77 16.35 -22.61
CA LYS A 91 -7.79 15.60 -23.39
C LYS A 91 -6.81 14.80 -22.56
N TYR A 92 -6.67 15.12 -21.28
CA TYR A 92 -5.77 14.46 -20.33
C TYR A 92 -6.37 13.20 -19.71
N ILE A 93 -7.72 13.07 -19.76
CA ILE A 93 -8.46 11.95 -19.19
C ILE A 93 -8.46 10.77 -20.16
N LYS A 94 -8.22 9.57 -19.61
CA LYS A 94 -8.38 8.29 -20.29
C LYS A 94 -9.78 7.73 -20.04
N GLU A 95 -10.23 7.81 -18.80
CA GLU A 95 -11.47 7.22 -18.30
C GLU A 95 -11.90 7.98 -17.04
N TYR A 96 -13.16 7.94 -16.70
CA TYR A 96 -13.68 8.46 -15.42
C TYR A 96 -14.79 7.55 -14.89
N ILE A 97 -14.90 7.53 -13.55
CA ILE A 97 -15.97 6.84 -12.84
C ILE A 97 -16.69 7.89 -12.00
N MET A 98 -17.96 8.09 -12.27
CA MET A 98 -18.82 9.00 -11.49
C MET A 98 -19.69 8.16 -10.57
N GLN A 99 -19.45 8.28 -9.28
CA GLN A 99 -20.24 7.65 -8.23
C GLN A 99 -21.24 8.64 -7.68
N ILE A 100 -22.48 8.22 -7.62
CA ILE A 100 -23.58 9.04 -7.12
C ILE A 100 -24.21 8.30 -5.96
N MET A 101 -24.49 9.03 -4.89
CA MET A 101 -25.13 8.51 -3.71
C MET A 101 -26.22 9.48 -3.26
N ILE A 102 -27.43 9.01 -3.13
CA ILE A 102 -28.57 9.79 -2.64
C ILE A 102 -29.21 9.08 -1.45
N GLY A 103 -29.48 9.85 -0.42
CA GLY A 103 -30.18 9.38 0.77
C GLY A 103 -31.68 9.19 0.46
N VAL A 104 -32.20 7.99 0.70
CA VAL A 104 -33.59 7.63 0.46
C VAL A 104 -34.26 7.03 1.69
N THR A 105 -35.57 7.12 1.77
CA THR A 105 -36.38 6.49 2.79
C THR A 105 -37.59 5.75 2.18
N SER A 106 -38.23 4.93 2.97
CA SER A 106 -39.53 4.32 2.63
C SER A 106 -40.34 4.18 3.92
N ASP A 107 -41.67 4.34 3.79
CA ASP A 107 -42.60 4.13 4.91
C ASP A 107 -42.84 2.63 5.18
N VAL A 108 -42.57 1.79 4.20
CA VAL A 108 -42.87 0.34 4.24
C VAL A 108 -41.60 -0.48 4.47
N LEU A 109 -40.47 -0.11 3.85
CA LEU A 109 -39.24 -0.87 3.88
C LEU A 109 -38.45 -0.60 5.16
N ARG A 110 -37.78 -1.65 5.65
CA ARG A 110 -36.93 -1.61 6.84
C ARG A 110 -35.50 -1.96 6.46
N GLY A 111 -34.55 -1.27 7.08
CA GLY A 111 -33.14 -1.57 6.95
C GLY A 111 -32.64 -2.55 7.99
N LYS A 112 -31.52 -3.20 7.73
CA LYS A 112 -30.73 -3.87 8.74
C LYS A 112 -30.21 -2.81 9.71
N ASP A 113 -30.22 -3.10 11.02
CA ASP A 113 -29.83 -2.18 12.09
C ASP A 113 -30.75 -0.93 12.25
N GLU A 114 -31.98 -1.00 11.75
CA GLU A 114 -33.00 0.02 12.01
C GLU A 114 -33.37 0.02 13.50
N GLY A 115 -33.02 1.09 14.23
CA GLY A 115 -33.26 1.22 15.67
C GLY A 115 -32.01 1.35 16.53
N SER A 116 -30.81 1.12 16.00
CA SER A 116 -29.59 1.56 16.66
C SER A 116 -29.47 3.08 16.50
N SER A 117 -29.29 3.78 17.61
CA SER A 117 -29.34 5.24 17.73
C SER A 117 -28.41 5.94 16.76
N GLY A 118 -28.92 6.30 15.59
CA GLY A 118 -28.27 7.17 14.66
C GLY A 118 -28.28 8.61 15.16
N MET A 119 -27.20 9.32 14.98
CA MET A 119 -27.10 10.74 15.23
C MET A 119 -28.14 11.47 14.39
N ILE A 120 -29.05 12.18 15.02
CA ILE A 120 -30.02 13.05 14.35
C ILE A 120 -29.23 14.24 13.82
N VAL A 121 -28.93 14.25 12.54
CA VAL A 121 -28.38 15.43 11.88
C VAL A 121 -29.56 16.29 11.42
N GLY A 122 -29.82 17.37 12.15
CA GLY A 122 -30.67 18.45 11.76
C GLY A 122 -32.16 18.12 11.64
N GLY A 123 -32.91 18.27 12.71
CA GLY A 123 -34.36 18.41 12.65
C GLY A 123 -34.74 19.78 12.12
N GLY A 124 -35.16 19.87 10.91
CA GLY A 124 -35.87 21.03 10.39
C GLY A 124 -37.35 20.67 10.24
N ASN A 125 -38.18 21.68 10.45
CA ASN A 125 -39.63 21.60 10.36
C ASN A 125 -40.14 21.06 9.01
N ASP A 126 -41.39 20.70 8.99
CA ASP A 126 -42.28 20.07 8.02
C ASP A 126 -42.20 20.47 6.52
N ASP A 127 -41.13 21.09 6.07
CA ASP A 127 -41.00 21.71 4.74
C ASP A 127 -40.29 20.82 3.69
N GLY A 128 -40.68 19.54 3.60
CA GLY A 128 -40.21 18.70 2.51
C GLY A 128 -38.96 17.84 2.82
N PHE A 129 -38.26 18.10 3.91
CA PHE A 129 -37.11 17.30 4.32
C PHE A 129 -37.52 15.91 4.80
N VAL A 130 -36.80 14.88 4.31
CA VAL A 130 -37.01 13.48 4.70
C VAL A 130 -35.70 12.91 5.18
N MET A 131 -35.70 12.31 6.37
CA MET A 131 -34.52 11.67 6.91
C MET A 131 -34.24 10.36 6.16
N ALA A 132 -33.06 10.26 5.57
CA ALA A 132 -32.64 9.07 4.85
C ALA A 132 -32.46 7.87 5.80
N LYS A 133 -32.98 6.72 5.38
CA LYS A 133 -32.76 5.44 6.06
C LYS A 133 -31.79 4.54 5.30
N PHE A 134 -31.69 4.72 3.99
CA PHE A 134 -30.88 3.93 3.05
C PHE A 134 -30.14 4.85 2.11
N TYR A 135 -29.16 4.31 1.39
CA TYR A 135 -28.58 4.94 0.23
C TYR A 135 -28.98 4.23 -1.06
N MET A 136 -29.28 5.03 -2.08
CA MET A 136 -29.36 4.57 -3.46
C MET A 136 -28.13 5.06 -4.21
N SER A 137 -27.50 4.20 -5.00
CA SER A 137 -26.20 4.44 -5.62
C SER A 137 -26.05 3.72 -6.96
N ASN A 138 -25.15 4.24 -7.79
CA ASN A 138 -24.72 3.61 -9.05
C ASN A 138 -23.35 2.89 -8.91
N VAL A 139 -22.91 2.56 -7.69
CA VAL A 139 -21.58 1.98 -7.44
C VAL A 139 -21.58 0.47 -7.62
N PHE A 140 -20.98 -0.01 -8.70
CA PHE A 140 -20.92 -1.43 -9.07
C PHE A 140 -19.51 -2.04 -9.02
N TYR A 141 -18.47 -1.28 -8.72
CA TYR A 141 -17.08 -1.77 -8.77
C TYR A 141 -16.80 -2.97 -7.85
N ASP A 142 -17.51 -3.11 -6.74
CA ASP A 142 -17.36 -4.24 -5.82
C ASP A 142 -17.74 -5.60 -6.46
N PHE A 143 -18.53 -5.56 -7.55
CA PHE A 143 -18.85 -6.76 -8.32
C PHE A 143 -17.68 -7.21 -9.18
N ASP A 144 -16.92 -6.28 -9.73
CA ASP A 144 -15.73 -6.56 -10.52
C ASP A 144 -14.59 -7.09 -9.65
N GLU A 145 -14.53 -6.65 -8.40
CA GLU A 145 -13.53 -7.11 -7.42
C GLU A 145 -13.95 -8.42 -6.70
N GLY A 146 -15.18 -8.90 -6.92
CA GLY A 146 -15.67 -10.15 -6.35
C GLY A 146 -16.14 -10.08 -4.90
N TYR A 147 -16.17 -8.91 -4.28
CA TYR A 147 -16.74 -8.72 -2.93
C TYR A 147 -18.26 -8.77 -2.93
N ARG A 148 -18.88 -8.37 -4.03
CA ARG A 148 -20.31 -8.48 -4.28
C ARG A 148 -20.57 -9.36 -5.50
N GLY A 149 -21.72 -10.00 -5.55
CA GLY A 149 -22.14 -10.78 -6.71
C GLY A 149 -23.61 -11.08 -6.67
N ILE A 150 -24.20 -11.33 -7.83
CA ILE A 150 -25.59 -11.79 -7.92
C ILE A 150 -25.68 -13.20 -7.34
N SER A 151 -26.54 -13.39 -6.36
CA SER A 151 -26.76 -14.70 -5.74
C SER A 151 -27.31 -15.69 -6.76
N SER A 152 -26.87 -16.95 -6.70
CA SER A 152 -27.20 -17.98 -7.71
C SER A 152 -28.71 -18.12 -7.89
N GLY A 153 -29.17 -17.93 -9.11
CA GLY A 153 -30.59 -18.00 -9.45
C GLY A 153 -31.45 -16.82 -9.01
N LYS A 154 -30.83 -15.74 -8.51
CA LYS A 154 -31.52 -14.56 -7.99
C LYS A 154 -31.37 -13.33 -8.89
N GLY A 155 -31.62 -13.48 -10.18
CA GLY A 155 -31.75 -12.39 -11.14
C GLY A 155 -30.49 -12.06 -11.93
N ARG A 156 -30.35 -10.80 -12.32
CA ARG A 156 -29.29 -10.26 -13.17
C ARG A 156 -28.85 -8.88 -12.70
N MET A 157 -27.81 -8.37 -13.30
CA MET A 157 -27.40 -6.96 -13.15
C MET A 157 -28.43 -6.00 -13.74
N VAL A 158 -28.42 -4.76 -13.30
CA VAL A 158 -29.25 -3.66 -13.83
C VAL A 158 -28.84 -3.38 -15.27
N GLU A 159 -29.81 -3.30 -16.19
CA GLU A 159 -29.58 -3.00 -17.59
C GLU A 159 -30.42 -1.82 -18.09
N ASN A 160 -31.54 -1.54 -17.42
CA ASN A 160 -32.47 -0.48 -17.83
C ASN A 160 -32.75 0.46 -16.65
N ASP A 161 -33.32 1.62 -16.99
CA ASP A 161 -33.76 2.59 -15.97
C ASP A 161 -34.91 2.03 -15.14
N ASN A 162 -35.02 2.53 -13.91
CA ASN A 162 -35.96 2.05 -12.90
C ASN A 162 -35.82 0.57 -12.52
N GLU A 163 -34.70 -0.05 -12.85
CA GLU A 163 -34.29 -1.34 -12.28
C GLU A 163 -33.38 -1.14 -11.08
N CYS A 164 -33.44 -2.06 -10.11
CA CYS A 164 -32.52 -2.01 -8.98
C CYS A 164 -32.05 -3.38 -8.52
N LEU A 165 -30.90 -3.38 -7.83
CA LEU A 165 -30.43 -4.52 -7.03
C LEU A 165 -30.59 -4.19 -5.56
N VAL A 166 -30.94 -5.21 -4.79
CA VAL A 166 -31.00 -5.16 -3.33
C VAL A 166 -30.15 -6.28 -2.74
N SER A 167 -29.63 -6.09 -1.54
CA SER A 167 -28.84 -7.14 -0.88
C SER A 167 -29.73 -8.30 -0.42
N GLU A 168 -29.12 -9.47 -0.17
CA GLU A 168 -29.82 -10.61 0.43
C GLU A 168 -30.43 -10.29 1.78
N ASP A 169 -29.72 -9.54 2.62
CA ASP A 169 -30.18 -9.12 3.93
C ASP A 169 -31.41 -8.21 3.81
N PHE A 170 -31.33 -7.19 2.95
CA PHE A 170 -32.44 -6.26 2.72
C PHE A 170 -33.67 -6.95 2.13
N ALA A 171 -33.45 -7.84 1.15
CA ALA A 171 -34.52 -8.64 0.54
C ALA A 171 -35.20 -9.56 1.57
N ALA A 172 -34.42 -10.21 2.43
CA ALA A 172 -34.96 -11.09 3.48
C ALA A 172 -35.79 -10.34 4.53
N ILE A 173 -35.31 -9.17 4.98
CA ILE A 173 -36.03 -8.34 5.98
C ILE A 173 -37.38 -7.86 5.42
N ASN A 174 -37.43 -7.52 4.15
CA ASN A 174 -38.60 -6.93 3.49
C ASN A 174 -39.43 -7.94 2.68
N ASN A 175 -39.07 -9.23 2.71
CA ASN A 175 -39.71 -10.31 1.91
C ASN A 175 -39.78 -9.97 0.39
N LEU A 176 -38.71 -9.36 -0.14
CA LEU A 176 -38.64 -8.98 -1.55
C LEU A 176 -38.13 -10.13 -2.40
N SER A 177 -38.71 -10.23 -3.59
CA SER A 177 -38.36 -11.17 -4.63
C SER A 177 -38.09 -10.44 -5.96
N ILE A 178 -37.44 -11.13 -6.89
CA ILE A 178 -37.23 -10.61 -8.25
C ILE A 178 -38.59 -10.33 -8.89
N GLY A 179 -38.74 -9.15 -9.49
CA GLY A 179 -39.95 -8.65 -10.10
C GLY A 179 -40.83 -7.82 -9.17
N ASP A 180 -40.53 -7.76 -7.87
CA ASP A 180 -41.25 -6.86 -6.97
C ASP A 180 -40.87 -5.41 -7.25
N SER A 181 -41.83 -4.48 -7.01
CA SER A 181 -41.64 -3.06 -7.14
C SER A 181 -41.49 -2.43 -5.74
N ILE A 182 -40.52 -1.57 -5.59
CA ILE A 182 -40.28 -0.79 -4.37
C ILE A 182 -40.38 0.70 -4.65
N THR A 183 -40.96 1.43 -3.71
CA THR A 183 -41.05 2.90 -3.78
C THR A 183 -40.15 3.51 -2.72
N LEU A 184 -39.26 4.41 -3.14
CA LEU A 184 -38.32 5.14 -2.31
C LEU A 184 -38.59 6.64 -2.45
N THR A 185 -38.37 7.38 -1.39
CA THR A 185 -38.50 8.84 -1.36
C THR A 185 -37.17 9.47 -0.99
N ALA A 186 -36.71 10.46 -1.77
CA ALA A 186 -35.58 11.30 -1.45
C ALA A 186 -36.02 12.74 -1.22
N SER A 187 -35.17 13.50 -0.55
CA SER A 187 -35.33 14.95 -0.36
C SER A 187 -34.24 15.66 -1.16
N LEU A 188 -34.64 16.43 -2.16
CA LEU A 188 -33.78 17.33 -2.88
C LEU A 188 -33.94 18.75 -2.32
N HIS A 189 -32.96 19.60 -2.50
CA HIS A 189 -32.99 20.98 -2.04
C HIS A 189 -32.26 21.89 -3.04
N ASN A 190 -32.59 23.16 -3.03
CA ASN A 190 -31.86 24.17 -3.76
C ASN A 190 -30.45 24.38 -3.17
N ASP A 191 -29.57 25.08 -3.88
CA ASP A 191 -28.16 25.29 -3.46
C ASP A 191 -28.02 25.93 -2.07
N ASP A 192 -28.99 26.77 -1.67
CA ASP A 192 -28.99 27.43 -0.36
C ASP A 192 -29.64 26.57 0.76
N ALA A 193 -30.10 25.38 0.44
CA ALA A 193 -30.83 24.46 1.34
C ALA A 193 -32.02 25.15 2.09
N THR A 194 -32.69 26.08 1.42
CA THR A 194 -33.86 26.80 1.95
C THR A 194 -35.18 26.18 1.53
N GLU A 195 -35.23 25.51 0.40
CA GLU A 195 -36.39 24.82 -0.11
C GLU A 195 -36.11 23.36 -0.34
N PHE A 196 -36.99 22.50 0.16
CA PHE A 196 -36.86 21.01 0.01
C PHE A 196 -38.01 20.50 -0.84
N ARG A 197 -37.67 19.64 -1.80
CA ARG A 197 -38.63 18.94 -2.65
C ARG A 197 -38.50 17.41 -2.46
N ARG A 198 -39.63 16.74 -2.24
CA ARG A 198 -39.67 15.29 -2.18
C ARG A 198 -39.82 14.71 -3.58
N VAL A 199 -38.98 13.73 -3.89
CA VAL A 199 -39.04 12.99 -5.13
C VAL A 199 -39.23 11.50 -4.83
N SER A 200 -39.99 10.81 -5.67
CA SER A 200 -40.25 9.38 -5.53
C SER A 200 -39.60 8.60 -6.66
N TYR A 201 -39.01 7.46 -6.29
CA TYR A 201 -38.43 6.50 -7.21
C TYR A 201 -39.22 5.20 -7.11
N ASP A 202 -39.84 4.77 -8.21
CA ASP A 202 -40.48 3.48 -8.32
C ASP A 202 -39.55 2.55 -9.07
N LEU A 203 -38.97 1.57 -8.35
CA LEU A 203 -37.93 0.69 -8.87
C LEU A 203 -38.38 -0.77 -8.89
N ASN A 204 -37.96 -1.50 -9.91
CA ASN A 204 -38.21 -2.94 -10.03
C ASN A 204 -36.95 -3.70 -9.58
N VAL A 205 -37.10 -4.63 -8.66
CA VAL A 205 -36.02 -5.50 -8.18
C VAL A 205 -35.71 -6.54 -9.28
N VAL A 206 -34.57 -6.40 -9.95
CA VAL A 206 -34.12 -7.31 -11.02
C VAL A 206 -33.06 -8.29 -10.57
N GLY A 207 -32.44 -8.04 -9.43
CA GLY A 207 -31.45 -8.96 -8.88
C GLY A 207 -31.25 -8.75 -7.38
N ILE A 208 -30.80 -9.82 -6.74
CA ILE A 208 -30.45 -9.85 -5.32
C ILE A 208 -28.97 -10.21 -5.21
N TYR A 209 -28.20 -9.35 -4.54
CA TYR A 209 -26.76 -9.52 -4.42
C TYR A 209 -26.35 -9.92 -3.00
N TYR A 210 -25.26 -10.69 -2.90
CA TYR A 210 -24.55 -10.92 -1.64
C TYR A 210 -23.43 -9.90 -1.48
N ASP A 211 -23.08 -9.60 -0.23
CA ASP A 211 -21.94 -8.75 0.14
C ASP A 211 -21.06 -9.50 1.15
N LEU A 212 -19.83 -9.80 0.76
CA LEU A 212 -18.87 -10.57 1.58
C LEU A 212 -18.03 -9.68 2.48
N THR A 213 -18.19 -8.36 2.40
CA THR A 213 -17.39 -7.44 3.21
C THR A 213 -17.84 -7.43 4.66
N ASP A 214 -16.89 -7.47 5.58
CA ASP A 214 -17.11 -7.47 7.04
C ASP A 214 -16.83 -6.07 7.64
N GLU A 215 -17.09 -5.02 6.87
CA GLU A 215 -16.69 -3.63 7.12
C GLU A 215 -17.26 -3.02 8.41
N TYR A 216 -18.23 -3.68 9.06
CA TYR A 216 -18.96 -3.11 10.20
C TYR A 216 -18.60 -3.73 11.55
N ALA A 217 -17.61 -4.60 11.62
CA ALA A 217 -17.14 -5.18 12.87
C ALA A 217 -16.43 -4.11 13.72
N GLY A 218 -17.18 -3.42 14.58
CA GLY A 218 -16.64 -2.47 15.56
C GLY A 218 -17.03 -0.99 15.38
N ILE A 219 -17.79 -0.64 14.35
CA ILE A 219 -18.28 0.73 14.11
C ILE A 219 -19.72 0.87 14.58
N VAL A 220 -20.15 2.10 14.91
CA VAL A 220 -21.53 2.40 15.27
C VAL A 220 -22.46 1.96 14.14
N GLN A 221 -23.29 0.94 14.41
CA GLN A 221 -24.21 0.37 13.45
C GLN A 221 -25.36 1.34 13.23
N MET A 222 -25.39 1.98 12.07
CA MET A 222 -26.50 2.82 11.62
C MET A 222 -27.07 2.24 10.32
N SER A 223 -28.40 2.17 10.23
CA SER A 223 -29.08 1.64 9.03
C SER A 223 -28.60 2.32 7.74
N MET A 224 -28.47 3.64 7.76
CA MET A 224 -28.02 4.44 6.60
C MET A 224 -26.58 4.11 6.19
N ALA A 225 -25.68 3.87 7.16
CA ALA A 225 -24.27 3.56 6.90
C ALA A 225 -24.03 2.09 6.55
N ASN A 226 -25.01 1.21 6.75
CA ASN A 226 -24.87 -0.20 6.49
C ASN A 226 -24.95 -0.49 4.98
N ARG A 227 -23.85 -0.90 4.37
CA ARG A 227 -23.74 -1.23 2.95
C ARG A 227 -24.76 -2.27 2.46
N ARG A 228 -25.21 -3.15 3.35
CA ARG A 228 -26.23 -4.17 3.05
C ARG A 228 -27.65 -3.58 2.91
N ASN A 229 -27.82 -2.29 3.28
CA ASN A 229 -29.06 -1.54 3.01
C ASN A 229 -28.96 -0.70 1.71
N GLN A 230 -27.85 -0.80 0.99
CA GLN A 230 -27.62 -0.02 -0.23
C GLN A 230 -28.44 -0.61 -1.38
N ILE A 231 -29.14 0.27 -2.08
CA ILE A 231 -29.95 -0.06 -3.26
C ILE A 231 -29.18 0.44 -4.49
N LEU A 232 -28.86 -0.47 -5.41
CA LEU A 232 -28.03 -0.15 -6.56
C LEU A 232 -28.91 0.00 -7.81
N THR A 233 -28.71 1.10 -8.56
CA THR A 233 -29.46 1.41 -9.77
C THR A 233 -28.60 2.17 -10.78
N THR A 234 -29.17 2.54 -11.92
CA THR A 234 -28.46 3.31 -12.94
C THR A 234 -28.33 4.81 -12.56
N THR A 235 -27.30 5.47 -13.12
CA THR A 235 -27.11 6.91 -13.01
C THR A 235 -28.35 7.67 -13.52
N ASP A 236 -28.89 7.24 -14.66
CA ASP A 236 -30.04 7.89 -15.29
C ASP A 236 -31.30 7.78 -14.42
N THR A 237 -31.52 6.66 -13.74
CA THR A 237 -32.61 6.53 -12.76
C THR A 237 -32.46 7.52 -11.61
N ILE A 238 -31.26 7.72 -11.06
CA ILE A 238 -31.04 8.64 -9.94
C ILE A 238 -31.31 10.07 -10.35
N PHE A 239 -30.87 10.47 -11.54
CA PHE A 239 -31.02 11.85 -12.02
C PHE A 239 -32.36 12.14 -12.72
N ALA A 240 -33.16 11.13 -13.06
CA ALA A 240 -34.42 11.35 -13.77
C ALA A 240 -35.33 12.41 -13.13
N PRO A 241 -35.51 12.48 -11.78
CA PRO A 241 -36.35 13.49 -11.15
C PRO A 241 -35.60 14.75 -10.69
N VAL A 242 -34.29 14.89 -10.95
CA VAL A 242 -33.42 15.96 -10.42
C VAL A 242 -33.37 17.12 -11.41
N ASP A 243 -33.71 18.31 -10.96
CA ASP A 243 -33.59 19.57 -11.74
C ASP A 243 -32.15 20.13 -11.66
N GLU A 244 -31.77 21.00 -12.63
CA GLU A 244 -30.39 21.51 -12.77
C GLU A 244 -29.85 22.24 -11.51
N ASP A 245 -30.74 22.90 -10.77
CA ASP A 245 -30.42 23.74 -9.61
C ASP A 245 -30.63 22.99 -8.27
N GLU A 246 -30.83 21.69 -8.30
CA GLU A 246 -31.10 20.89 -7.12
C GLU A 246 -29.88 20.10 -6.65
N SER A 247 -29.79 20.02 -5.34
CA SER A 247 -28.81 19.25 -4.57
C SER A 247 -29.50 18.25 -3.62
N GLY A 248 -28.77 17.49 -2.85
CA GLY A 248 -29.29 16.47 -1.92
C GLY A 248 -28.75 15.08 -2.23
N PHE A 249 -27.77 15.02 -3.11
CA PHE A 249 -27.00 13.83 -3.44
C PHE A 249 -25.50 14.13 -3.37
N SER A 250 -24.72 13.11 -3.15
CA SER A 250 -23.25 13.20 -3.20
C SER A 250 -22.77 12.70 -4.55
N VAL A 251 -21.92 13.46 -5.21
CA VAL A 251 -21.24 13.05 -6.44
C VAL A 251 -19.74 13.01 -6.16
N THR A 252 -19.16 11.85 -6.32
CA THR A 252 -17.71 11.66 -6.27
C THR A 252 -17.24 11.19 -7.64
N THR A 253 -16.42 11.96 -8.30
CA THR A 253 -15.88 11.58 -9.60
C THR A 253 -14.40 11.32 -9.48
N THR A 254 -14.02 10.12 -9.88
CA THR A 254 -12.64 9.70 -10.02
C THR A 254 -12.26 9.77 -11.49
N TYR A 255 -11.21 10.52 -11.79
CA TYR A 255 -10.69 10.68 -13.13
C TYR A 255 -9.38 9.90 -13.28
N PHE A 256 -9.23 9.18 -14.36
CA PHE A 256 -7.98 8.47 -14.67
C PHE A 256 -7.24 9.23 -15.77
N LEU A 257 -6.11 9.81 -15.40
CA LEU A 257 -5.25 10.52 -16.32
C LEU A 257 -4.53 9.53 -17.25
N LYS A 258 -4.24 9.95 -18.49
CA LYS A 258 -3.41 9.16 -19.41
C LYS A 258 -1.99 8.94 -18.91
N ASN A 259 -1.48 9.87 -18.09
CA ASN A 259 -0.17 9.79 -17.46
C ASN A 259 -0.19 10.58 -16.14
N PRO A 260 0.36 10.08 -15.04
CA PRO A 260 0.45 10.78 -13.75
C PRO A 260 1.08 12.17 -13.84
N SER A 261 2.04 12.39 -14.74
CA SER A 261 2.70 13.69 -14.93
C SER A 261 1.78 14.79 -15.48
N MET A 262 0.54 14.44 -15.88
CA MET A 262 -0.43 15.40 -16.43
C MET A 262 -1.32 16.05 -15.38
N ILE A 263 -1.14 15.74 -14.08
CA ILE A 263 -1.99 16.24 -13.00
C ILE A 263 -2.02 17.78 -12.94
N GLU A 264 -0.87 18.44 -13.02
CA GLU A 264 -0.80 19.91 -13.00
C GLU A 264 -1.51 20.56 -14.20
N ALA A 265 -1.36 19.93 -15.38
CA ALA A 265 -2.01 20.40 -16.59
C ALA A 265 -3.54 20.19 -16.55
N PHE A 266 -3.99 19.08 -15.96
CA PHE A 266 -5.39 18.79 -15.72
C PHE A 266 -5.98 19.76 -14.69
N GLU A 267 -5.30 20.01 -13.58
CA GLU A 267 -5.71 20.97 -12.57
C GLU A 267 -5.89 22.37 -13.17
N ALA A 268 -4.93 22.82 -13.96
CA ALA A 268 -5.03 24.11 -14.66
C ALA A 268 -6.26 24.19 -15.60
N GLU A 269 -6.59 23.08 -16.29
CA GLU A 269 -7.77 23.02 -17.17
C GLU A 269 -9.06 23.06 -16.37
N VAL A 270 -9.20 22.28 -15.30
CA VAL A 270 -10.45 22.26 -14.51
C VAL A 270 -10.68 23.56 -13.76
N ARG A 271 -9.60 24.26 -13.35
CA ARG A 271 -9.74 25.63 -12.81
C ARG A 271 -10.24 26.61 -13.85
N GLN A 272 -9.79 26.53 -15.10
CA GLN A 272 -10.35 27.34 -16.20
C GLN A 272 -11.82 27.01 -16.50
N LYS A 273 -12.24 25.76 -16.27
CA LYS A 273 -13.62 25.29 -16.40
C LYS A 273 -14.51 25.64 -15.18
N GLY A 274 -13.99 26.37 -14.20
CA GLY A 274 -14.76 26.87 -13.06
C GLY A 274 -14.64 26.07 -11.77
N LEU A 275 -13.55 25.28 -11.59
CA LEU A 275 -13.29 24.64 -10.30
C LEU A 275 -13.06 25.70 -9.22
N SER A 276 -13.81 25.63 -8.12
CA SER A 276 -13.68 26.54 -6.98
C SER A 276 -12.30 26.49 -6.35
N ASP A 277 -11.81 27.63 -5.84
CA ASP A 277 -10.53 27.75 -5.14
C ASP A 277 -10.48 26.95 -3.83
N PHE A 278 -11.64 26.56 -3.29
CA PHE A 278 -11.77 25.70 -2.10
C PHE A 278 -11.71 24.21 -2.41
N LEU A 279 -11.56 23.84 -3.69
CA LEU A 279 -11.44 22.47 -4.14
C LEU A 279 -10.04 22.22 -4.70
N ASN A 280 -9.43 21.11 -4.36
CA ASN A 280 -8.14 20.69 -4.86
C ASN A 280 -8.28 19.44 -5.71
N VAL A 281 -7.48 19.38 -6.77
CA VAL A 281 -7.26 18.14 -7.54
C VAL A 281 -6.18 17.35 -6.83
N THR A 282 -6.56 16.24 -6.24
CA THR A 282 -5.64 15.37 -5.48
C THR A 282 -5.56 13.99 -6.11
N THR A 283 -4.41 13.37 -6.04
CA THR A 283 -4.30 11.93 -6.21
C THR A 283 -4.94 11.25 -5.00
N ASP A 284 -5.20 9.96 -5.08
CA ASP A 284 -5.73 9.21 -3.94
C ASP A 284 -4.75 9.22 -2.75
N GLU A 285 -4.71 10.37 -2.03
CA GLU A 285 -3.86 10.53 -0.85
C GLU A 285 -4.21 9.54 0.26
N ARG A 286 -5.48 9.12 0.36
CA ARG A 286 -5.90 8.19 1.40
C ARG A 286 -5.41 6.78 1.10
N GLY A 287 -5.60 6.30 -0.12
CA GLY A 287 -5.05 5.03 -0.55
C GLY A 287 -3.52 5.04 -0.51
N TYR A 288 -2.88 6.15 -0.92
CA TYR A 288 -1.45 6.32 -0.79
C TYR A 288 -0.99 6.22 0.67
N ASN A 289 -1.58 6.98 1.58
CA ASN A 289 -1.20 6.99 2.98
C ASN A 289 -1.48 5.64 3.68
N ASN A 290 -2.54 4.96 3.31
CA ASN A 290 -2.90 3.69 3.93
C ASN A 290 -2.10 2.50 3.38
N ILE A 291 -1.75 2.50 2.09
CA ILE A 291 -1.06 1.39 1.44
C ILE A 291 0.43 1.68 1.28
N VAL A 292 0.77 2.84 0.72
CA VAL A 292 2.16 3.13 0.34
C VAL A 292 2.99 3.59 1.54
N ALA A 293 2.44 4.39 2.44
CA ALA A 293 3.20 4.92 3.58
C ALA A 293 3.72 3.82 4.53
N PRO A 294 2.93 2.79 4.94
CA PRO A 294 3.44 1.66 5.71
C PRO A 294 4.55 0.90 4.97
N VAL A 295 4.37 0.69 3.65
CA VAL A 295 5.35 -0.01 2.81
C VAL A 295 6.64 0.81 2.62
N GLU A 296 6.55 2.13 2.46
CA GLU A 296 7.71 3.03 2.45
C GLU A 296 8.43 3.05 3.79
N GLY A 297 7.69 3.03 4.90
CA GLY A 297 8.23 2.88 6.24
C GLY A 297 9.03 1.59 6.40
N LEU A 298 8.47 0.47 5.97
CA LEU A 298 9.14 -0.84 5.96
C LEU A 298 10.42 -0.83 5.12
N LYS A 299 10.37 -0.26 3.91
CA LYS A 299 11.53 -0.08 3.03
C LYS A 299 12.62 0.75 3.68
N SER A 300 12.27 1.86 4.32
CA SER A 300 13.20 2.77 4.99
C SER A 300 13.92 2.08 6.16
N ILE A 301 13.18 1.39 7.03
CA ILE A 301 13.74 0.62 8.15
C ILE A 301 14.68 -0.47 7.63
N SER A 302 14.25 -1.25 6.65
CA SER A 302 15.03 -2.34 6.07
C SER A 302 16.34 -1.83 5.46
N THR A 303 16.28 -0.73 4.69
CA THR A 303 17.46 -0.11 4.08
C THR A 303 18.43 0.42 5.13
N THR A 304 17.93 1.12 6.14
CA THR A 304 18.75 1.67 7.23
C THR A 304 19.44 0.54 7.98
N PHE A 305 18.71 -0.51 8.33
CA PHE A 305 19.26 -1.68 9.01
C PHE A 305 20.33 -2.39 8.17
N MET A 306 20.10 -2.56 6.88
CA MET A 306 21.06 -3.13 5.94
C MET A 306 22.38 -2.33 5.92
N VAL A 307 22.31 -1.00 5.81
CA VAL A 307 23.49 -0.14 5.78
C VAL A 307 24.29 -0.26 7.09
N ILE A 308 23.60 -0.25 8.22
CA ILE A 308 24.24 -0.42 9.54
C ILE A 308 24.96 -1.77 9.62
N VAL A 309 24.30 -2.85 9.24
CA VAL A 309 24.88 -4.21 9.28
C VAL A 309 26.08 -4.34 8.32
N LEU A 310 26.01 -3.74 7.12
CA LEU A 310 27.11 -3.75 6.16
C LEU A 310 28.33 -3.00 6.70
N ILE A 311 28.15 -1.82 7.30
CA ILE A 311 29.24 -1.02 7.88
C ILE A 311 29.87 -1.76 9.06
N LEU A 312 29.07 -2.19 10.03
CA LEU A 312 29.57 -2.93 11.20
C LEU A 312 30.22 -4.24 10.80
N GLY A 313 29.59 -4.97 9.87
CA GLY A 313 30.11 -6.20 9.33
C GLY A 313 31.46 -6.02 8.63
N ALA A 314 31.61 -5.00 7.81
CA ALA A 314 32.88 -4.68 7.17
C ALA A 314 33.98 -4.39 8.20
N ILE A 315 33.70 -3.60 9.24
CA ILE A 315 34.64 -3.30 10.31
C ILE A 315 35.09 -4.57 11.03
N ILE A 316 34.11 -5.43 11.41
CA ILE A 316 34.39 -6.69 12.11
C ILE A 316 35.22 -7.64 11.23
N LEU A 317 34.87 -7.76 9.94
CA LEU A 317 35.62 -8.61 9.00
C LEU A 317 37.05 -8.10 8.78
N ILE A 318 37.26 -6.80 8.69
CA ILE A 318 38.61 -6.21 8.59
C ILE A 318 39.44 -6.51 9.84
N LEU A 319 38.85 -6.37 11.03
CA LEU A 319 39.52 -6.68 12.29
C LEU A 319 39.90 -8.14 12.38
N LEU A 320 38.96 -9.06 12.12
CA LEU A 320 39.19 -10.49 12.16
C LEU A 320 40.21 -10.95 11.11
N SER A 321 40.10 -10.44 9.88
CA SER A 321 41.07 -10.72 8.82
C SER A 321 42.47 -10.26 9.21
N THR A 322 42.56 -9.10 9.89
CA THR A 322 43.85 -8.58 10.39
C THR A 322 44.44 -9.48 11.46
N ILE A 323 43.64 -9.97 12.42
CA ILE A 323 44.08 -10.90 13.47
C ILE A 323 44.50 -12.20 12.84
N ALA A 324 43.71 -12.76 11.92
CA ALA A 324 43.98 -13.97 11.21
C ALA A 324 45.35 -13.97 10.48
N ILE A 325 45.72 -12.84 9.90
CA ILE A 325 47.02 -12.65 9.26
C ILE A 325 48.16 -12.56 10.28
N ARG A 326 47.95 -11.87 11.40
CA ARG A 326 48.95 -11.79 12.47
C ARG A 326 49.33 -13.19 12.98
N GLU A 327 48.37 -14.06 13.18
CA GLU A 327 48.62 -15.45 13.64
C GLU A 327 49.39 -16.28 12.60
N ARG A 328 49.21 -15.98 11.30
CA ARG A 328 49.93 -16.67 10.20
C ARG A 328 51.21 -15.96 9.75
N LYS A 329 51.69 -14.97 10.53
CA LYS A 329 52.88 -14.16 10.20
C LYS A 329 54.08 -15.04 9.83
N TYR A 330 54.33 -16.14 10.59
CA TYR A 330 55.40 -17.04 10.34
C TYR A 330 55.24 -17.84 9.03
N GLU A 331 54.08 -18.43 8.77
CA GLU A 331 53.78 -19.16 7.50
C GLU A 331 54.00 -18.24 6.29
N ILE A 332 53.55 -17.01 6.37
CA ILE A 332 53.73 -16.00 5.32
C ILE A 332 55.20 -15.63 5.15
N GLY A 333 55.96 -15.55 6.23
CA GLY A 333 57.38 -15.26 6.24
C GLY A 333 58.16 -16.38 5.52
N VAL A 334 57.89 -17.67 5.83
CA VAL A 334 58.49 -18.82 5.20
C VAL A 334 58.21 -18.91 3.70
N LEU A 335 56.94 -18.68 3.29
CA LEU A 335 56.56 -18.67 1.86
C LEU A 335 57.30 -17.59 1.10
N ARG A 336 57.50 -16.42 1.72
CA ARG A 336 58.27 -15.34 1.12
C ARG A 336 59.77 -15.60 1.08
N ALA A 337 60.32 -16.24 2.10
CA ALA A 337 61.70 -16.64 2.13
C ALA A 337 62.03 -17.71 1.05
N MET A 338 61.06 -18.54 0.70
CA MET A 338 61.16 -19.51 -0.44
C MET A 338 61.00 -18.85 -1.82
N GLY A 339 60.95 -17.48 -1.91
CA GLY A 339 60.90 -16.74 -3.16
C GLY A 339 59.51 -16.46 -3.72
N MET A 340 58.44 -16.72 -2.96
CA MET A 340 57.08 -16.42 -3.42
C MET A 340 56.82 -14.89 -3.48
N LYS A 341 56.37 -14.38 -4.61
CA LYS A 341 56.03 -12.94 -4.79
C LYS A 341 54.90 -12.54 -3.85
N LYS A 342 54.97 -11.30 -3.26
CA LYS A 342 53.96 -10.74 -2.37
C LYS A 342 52.53 -10.89 -2.89
N GLY A 343 52.31 -10.62 -4.19
CA GLY A 343 51.00 -10.74 -4.83
C GLY A 343 50.44 -12.16 -4.88
N LYS A 344 51.30 -13.18 -5.02
CA LYS A 344 50.83 -14.61 -5.02
C LYS A 344 50.37 -15.07 -3.63
N VAL A 345 51.04 -14.60 -2.57
CA VAL A 345 50.63 -14.85 -1.19
C VAL A 345 49.32 -14.16 -0.88
N ALA A 346 49.19 -12.88 -1.30
CA ALA A 346 47.99 -12.09 -1.18
C ALA A 346 46.78 -12.71 -1.89
N LEU A 347 46.97 -13.18 -3.14
CA LEU A 347 45.94 -13.88 -3.91
C LEU A 347 45.48 -15.16 -3.21
N GLY A 348 46.41 -15.90 -2.59
CA GLY A 348 46.05 -17.13 -1.83
C GLY A 348 45.09 -16.84 -0.68
N LEU A 349 45.34 -15.77 0.07
CA LEU A 349 44.46 -15.34 1.18
C LEU A 349 43.12 -14.77 0.68
N TRP A 350 43.14 -14.05 -0.43
CA TRP A 350 41.92 -13.52 -1.04
C TRP A 350 41.03 -14.70 -1.54
N PHE A 351 41.59 -15.69 -2.18
CA PHE A 351 40.86 -16.91 -2.58
C PHE A 351 40.31 -17.70 -1.37
N GLU A 352 41.02 -17.72 -0.23
CA GLU A 352 40.52 -18.32 1.01
C GLU A 352 39.24 -17.59 1.49
N MET A 353 39.24 -16.27 1.50
CA MET A 353 38.08 -15.44 1.87
C MET A 353 36.91 -15.65 0.91
N ILE A 354 37.14 -15.62 -0.40
CA ILE A 354 36.11 -15.86 -1.41
C ILE A 354 35.49 -17.25 -1.26
N ALA A 355 36.31 -18.28 -1.02
CA ALA A 355 35.82 -19.66 -0.84
C ALA A 355 34.88 -19.77 0.38
N ILE A 356 35.23 -19.13 1.50
CA ILE A 356 34.38 -19.07 2.69
C ILE A 356 33.10 -18.30 2.38
N THR A 357 33.22 -17.12 1.74
CA THR A 357 32.08 -16.27 1.37
C THR A 357 31.13 -17.00 0.41
N SER A 358 31.62 -17.77 -0.56
CA SER A 358 30.78 -18.52 -1.50
C SER A 358 29.94 -19.59 -0.79
N VAL A 359 30.51 -20.30 0.18
CA VAL A 359 29.76 -21.28 0.98
C VAL A 359 28.71 -20.56 1.85
N CYS A 360 29.12 -19.49 2.52
CA CYS A 360 28.20 -18.68 3.35
C CYS A 360 27.08 -18.04 2.52
N LEU A 361 27.35 -17.67 1.28
CA LEU A 361 26.37 -17.11 0.35
C LEU A 361 25.29 -18.13 -0.01
N CYS A 362 25.67 -19.36 -0.36
CA CYS A 362 24.70 -20.40 -0.66
C CYS A 362 23.78 -20.70 0.54
N ILE A 363 24.35 -20.81 1.74
CA ILE A 363 23.58 -21.08 2.96
C ILE A 363 22.77 -19.84 3.36
N GLY A 364 23.36 -18.65 3.26
CA GLY A 364 22.75 -17.38 3.60
C GLY A 364 21.56 -17.02 2.70
N LEU A 365 21.63 -17.35 1.40
CA LEU A 365 20.50 -17.20 0.48
C LEU A 365 19.31 -18.07 0.91
N ILE A 366 19.56 -19.36 1.20
CA ILE A 366 18.48 -20.28 1.60
C ILE A 366 17.85 -19.85 2.93
N VAL A 367 18.67 -19.60 3.93
CA VAL A 367 18.19 -19.23 5.27
C VAL A 367 17.57 -17.83 5.27
N GLY A 368 18.17 -16.88 4.57
CA GLY A 368 17.66 -15.51 4.45
C GLY A 368 16.29 -15.48 3.78
N THR A 369 16.07 -16.27 2.74
CA THR A 369 14.75 -16.35 2.07
C THR A 369 13.68 -16.93 3.01
N ILE A 370 14.00 -17.98 3.76
CA ILE A 370 13.06 -18.59 4.72
C ILE A 370 12.68 -17.62 5.84
N ILE A 371 13.63 -16.78 6.27
CA ILE A 371 13.42 -15.83 7.37
C ILE A 371 12.76 -14.52 6.86
N ALA A 372 12.88 -14.19 5.58
CA ALA A 372 12.41 -12.93 5.02
C ALA A 372 10.91 -12.74 5.22
N GLN A 373 10.08 -13.76 4.94
CA GLN A 373 8.62 -13.68 5.09
C GLN A 373 8.18 -13.33 6.53
N PRO A 374 8.51 -14.13 7.57
CA PRO A 374 8.06 -13.83 8.93
C PRO A 374 8.62 -12.53 9.51
N VAL A 375 9.77 -12.06 9.01
CA VAL A 375 10.31 -10.75 9.41
C VAL A 375 9.53 -9.62 8.74
N SER A 376 9.22 -9.75 7.45
CA SER A 376 8.41 -8.79 6.70
C SER A 376 7.03 -8.61 7.32
N ASP A 377 6.33 -9.71 7.62
CA ASP A 377 4.98 -9.69 8.18
C ASP A 377 4.92 -8.98 9.55
N ARG A 378 5.89 -9.26 10.41
CA ARG A 378 5.98 -8.60 11.73
C ARG A 378 6.31 -7.11 11.65
N LEU A 379 7.19 -6.73 10.75
CA LEU A 379 7.55 -5.31 10.57
C LEU A 379 6.41 -4.54 9.93
N LEU A 380 5.69 -5.14 8.97
CA LEU A 380 4.52 -4.55 8.35
C LEU A 380 3.40 -4.33 9.36
N ALA A 381 3.06 -5.32 10.16
CA ALA A 381 2.06 -5.21 11.21
C ALA A 381 2.37 -4.05 12.18
N GLY A 382 3.64 -3.87 12.56
CA GLY A 382 4.07 -2.74 13.38
C GLY A 382 3.94 -1.37 12.69
N GLN A 383 4.10 -1.30 11.37
CA GLN A 383 3.90 -0.07 10.60
C GLN A 383 2.42 0.28 10.44
N ILE A 384 1.56 -0.70 10.21
CA ILE A 384 0.10 -0.53 10.12
C ILE A 384 -0.44 -0.03 11.47
N GLU A 385 0.00 -0.61 12.59
CA GLU A 385 -0.39 -0.18 13.93
C GLU A 385 0.05 1.27 14.24
N ALA A 386 1.23 1.68 13.78
CA ALA A 386 1.73 3.05 13.93
C ALA A 386 0.87 4.06 13.14
N VAL A 387 0.50 3.74 11.90
CA VAL A 387 -0.32 4.63 11.05
C VAL A 387 -1.76 4.73 11.58
N THR A 388 -2.34 3.64 12.10
CA THR A 388 -3.68 3.66 12.69
C THR A 388 -3.74 4.41 14.03
N SER A 389 -2.66 4.44 14.80
CA SER A 389 -2.63 5.15 16.09
C SER A 389 -2.47 6.67 15.96
N ASP A 390 -1.82 7.15 14.89
CA ASP A 390 -1.58 8.59 14.66
C ASP A 390 -2.69 9.28 13.84
N GLY A 391 -3.63 8.52 13.26
CA GLY A 391 -4.50 8.98 12.17
C GLY A 391 -5.84 9.62 12.53
N PHE A 392 -6.34 9.56 13.78
CA PHE A 392 -7.64 10.14 14.12
C PHE A 392 -7.56 11.16 15.26
N PRO A 393 -7.72 12.46 14.99
CA PRO A 393 -8.01 13.43 16.06
C PRO A 393 -9.34 13.03 16.71
N ALA A 394 -9.32 12.88 18.04
CA ALA A 394 -10.51 12.56 18.84
C ALA A 394 -11.62 13.58 18.55
N GLY A 395 -12.67 13.16 17.83
CA GLY A 395 -13.82 14.00 17.47
C GLY A 395 -14.13 14.08 15.96
N ALA A 396 -13.31 13.54 15.08
CA ALA A 396 -13.68 13.40 13.68
C ALA A 396 -14.58 12.16 13.50
N ILE A 397 -15.82 12.38 13.12
CA ILE A 397 -16.74 11.29 12.73
C ILE A 397 -16.29 10.88 11.33
N PRO A 398 -15.80 9.64 11.15
CA PRO A 398 -15.47 9.18 9.80
C PRO A 398 -16.76 9.18 8.97
N SER A 399 -16.73 9.83 7.81
CA SER A 399 -17.77 9.60 6.82
C SER A 399 -17.81 8.12 6.48
N ALA A 400 -18.98 7.56 6.17
CA ALA A 400 -19.14 6.15 5.84
C ALA A 400 -18.17 5.69 4.73
N ASP A 401 -17.85 6.61 3.80
CA ASP A 401 -16.88 6.38 2.72
C ASP A 401 -15.43 6.22 3.22
N ALA A 402 -15.06 6.91 4.33
CA ALA A 402 -13.69 6.83 4.84
C ALA A 402 -13.40 5.51 5.57
N SER A 403 -14.42 4.94 6.24
CA SER A 403 -14.26 3.68 6.95
C SER A 403 -14.29 2.47 6.03
N SER A 404 -15.06 2.50 4.95
CA SER A 404 -15.12 1.42 3.98
C SER A 404 -13.83 1.29 3.15
N LEU A 405 -13.28 2.44 2.74
CA LEU A 405 -12.00 2.50 2.04
C LEU A 405 -10.82 2.09 2.94
N LEU A 406 -10.89 2.41 4.24
CA LEU A 406 -9.85 2.03 5.20
C LEU A 406 -9.85 0.52 5.47
N ALA A 407 -11.01 -0.09 5.65
CA ALA A 407 -11.13 -1.52 5.91
C ALA A 407 -10.77 -2.36 4.67
N GLY A 408 -11.24 -1.97 3.49
CA GLY A 408 -10.94 -2.67 2.23
C GLY A 408 -9.46 -2.59 1.82
N SER A 409 -8.80 -1.45 2.07
CA SER A 409 -7.38 -1.30 1.73
C SER A 409 -6.42 -1.95 2.73
N LEU A 410 -6.81 -2.05 4.00
CA LEU A 410 -5.99 -2.72 5.03
C LEU A 410 -6.05 -4.25 4.91
N SER A 411 -7.18 -4.82 4.50
CA SER A 411 -7.32 -6.27 4.31
C SER A 411 -6.49 -6.82 3.13
N THR A 412 -6.09 -5.97 2.18
CA THR A 412 -5.22 -6.37 1.06
C THR A 412 -3.74 -6.41 1.40
N LEU A 413 -3.32 -5.89 2.58
CA LEU A 413 -1.93 -5.84 3.02
C LEU A 413 -1.58 -6.88 4.11
N ASP A 414 -2.50 -7.80 4.44
CA ASP A 414 -2.28 -8.78 5.52
C ASP A 414 -1.07 -9.70 5.28
N GLU A 415 -0.68 -9.94 4.03
CA GLU A 415 0.52 -10.71 3.69
C GLU A 415 1.25 -10.10 2.48
N LEU A 416 2.51 -9.74 2.68
CA LEU A 416 3.42 -9.39 1.57
C LEU A 416 4.10 -10.67 1.07
N ASP A 417 3.71 -11.14 -0.09
CA ASP A 417 4.43 -12.23 -0.75
C ASP A 417 5.84 -11.78 -1.16
N VAL A 418 6.82 -12.26 -0.42
CA VAL A 418 8.22 -11.84 -0.56
C VAL A 418 8.96 -12.77 -1.51
N PHE A 419 9.23 -12.32 -2.73
CA PHE A 419 9.87 -13.13 -3.76
C PHE A 419 11.34 -12.79 -3.99
N LEU A 420 12.14 -13.84 -4.16
CA LEU A 420 13.55 -13.73 -4.54
C LEU A 420 13.66 -13.60 -6.07
N ASN A 421 13.88 -12.39 -6.56
CA ASN A 421 14.07 -12.13 -7.98
C ASN A 421 15.54 -12.39 -8.39
N LEU A 422 15.78 -12.73 -9.65
CA LEU A 422 17.14 -12.94 -10.19
C LEU A 422 18.04 -11.71 -10.01
N ASN A 423 17.49 -10.51 -10.17
CA ASN A 423 18.22 -9.27 -9.94
C ASN A 423 18.69 -9.14 -8.49
N THR A 424 17.82 -9.47 -7.53
CA THR A 424 18.16 -9.49 -6.09
C THR A 424 19.30 -10.47 -5.79
N ILE A 425 19.28 -11.66 -6.41
CA ILE A 425 20.38 -12.65 -6.27
C ILE A 425 21.69 -12.06 -6.77
N LEU A 426 21.69 -11.40 -7.92
CA LEU A 426 22.90 -10.77 -8.48
C LEU A 426 23.42 -9.63 -7.59
N GLU A 427 22.54 -8.82 -7.01
CA GLU A 427 22.90 -7.77 -6.06
C GLU A 427 23.54 -8.37 -4.79
N ILE A 428 22.95 -9.43 -4.22
CA ILE A 428 23.49 -10.12 -3.05
C ILE A 428 24.89 -10.69 -3.34
N ILE A 429 25.06 -11.33 -4.48
CA ILE A 429 26.36 -11.85 -4.93
C ILE A 429 27.37 -10.70 -5.05
N GLY A 430 26.97 -9.58 -5.67
CA GLY A 430 27.81 -8.40 -5.83
C GLY A 430 28.26 -7.82 -4.48
N ILE A 431 27.33 -7.62 -3.55
CA ILE A 431 27.60 -7.08 -2.21
C ILE A 431 28.51 -8.04 -1.41
N ALA A 432 28.24 -9.36 -1.43
CA ALA A 432 29.03 -10.35 -0.73
C ALA A 432 30.48 -10.40 -1.25
N LEU A 433 30.67 -10.38 -2.58
CA LEU A 433 31.99 -10.36 -3.19
C LEU A 433 32.72 -9.03 -2.93
N LEU A 434 32.03 -7.91 -2.92
CA LEU A 434 32.58 -6.60 -2.58
C LEU A 434 33.06 -6.58 -1.13
N LEU A 435 32.26 -7.05 -0.18
CA LEU A 435 32.62 -7.16 1.23
C LEU A 435 33.85 -8.06 1.44
N ALA A 436 33.86 -9.25 0.82
CA ALA A 436 34.99 -10.16 0.89
C ALA A 436 36.27 -9.54 0.30
N SER A 437 36.14 -8.79 -0.81
CA SER A 437 37.26 -8.12 -1.47
C SER A 437 37.80 -6.97 -0.62
N VAL A 438 36.94 -6.14 -0.03
CA VAL A 438 37.33 -5.04 0.86
C VAL A 438 38.07 -5.59 2.09
N ALA A 439 37.49 -6.58 2.77
CA ALA A 439 38.12 -7.24 3.91
C ALA A 439 39.46 -7.88 3.54
N GLY A 440 39.52 -8.56 2.40
CA GLY A 440 40.76 -9.18 1.89
C GLY A 440 41.84 -8.12 1.55
N MET A 441 41.47 -7.04 0.86
CA MET A 441 42.42 -5.96 0.52
C MET A 441 42.96 -5.23 1.75
N ALA A 442 42.10 -4.93 2.72
CA ALA A 442 42.52 -4.31 3.98
C ALA A 442 43.56 -5.18 4.72
N ALA A 443 43.33 -6.49 4.72
CA ALA A 443 44.23 -7.48 5.30
C ALA A 443 45.54 -7.57 4.53
N ILE A 444 45.51 -7.56 3.20
CA ILE A 444 46.69 -7.63 2.32
C ILE A 444 47.57 -6.39 2.47
N SER A 445 46.98 -5.21 2.63
CA SER A 445 47.72 -3.95 2.80
C SER A 445 48.68 -3.99 4.00
N LYS A 446 48.33 -4.74 5.05
CA LYS A 446 49.22 -4.97 6.22
C LYS A 446 50.35 -5.95 5.92
N ILE A 447 50.11 -6.99 5.10
CA ILE A 447 51.14 -7.97 4.73
C ILE A 447 52.27 -7.35 3.92
N THR A 448 51.95 -6.37 3.08
CA THR A 448 52.96 -5.71 2.23
C THR A 448 53.97 -4.91 3.05
N LYS A 449 53.65 -4.52 4.29
CA LYS A 449 54.52 -3.80 5.23
C LYS A 449 55.47 -4.73 6.01
N TYR A 450 55.28 -6.07 5.97
CA TYR A 450 56.17 -7.01 6.69
C TYR A 450 57.42 -7.37 5.89
N GLU A 451 58.59 -7.12 6.51
CA GLU A 451 59.90 -7.57 5.98
C GLU A 451 60.17 -8.99 6.42
N PRO A 452 60.48 -9.93 5.47
CA PRO A 452 60.66 -11.35 5.79
C PRO A 452 61.77 -11.64 6.83
N ILE A 453 62.86 -10.88 6.75
CA ILE A 453 64.03 -11.04 7.62
C ILE A 453 63.68 -10.73 9.06
N LYS A 454 62.93 -9.62 9.30
CA LYS A 454 62.52 -9.21 10.64
C LYS A 454 61.59 -10.23 11.32
N ILE A 455 60.70 -10.84 10.54
CA ILE A 455 59.76 -11.86 11.04
C ILE A 455 60.47 -13.14 11.53
N LEU A 456 61.53 -13.54 10.82
CA LEU A 456 62.27 -14.75 11.17
C LEU A 456 63.22 -14.52 12.35
N MET A 457 63.66 -13.26 12.59
CA MET A 457 64.53 -12.90 13.68
C MET A 457 63.77 -12.59 15.00
N GLU A 458 62.51 -12.26 14.97
CA GLU A 458 61.67 -11.94 16.17
C GLU A 458 61.22 -13.21 16.94
N ARG A 459 61.82 -14.37 16.70
CA ARG A 459 61.52 -15.64 17.39
C ARG A 459 62.50 -15.94 18.54
N ASN A 460 62.85 -14.95 19.32
CA ASN A 460 63.50 -15.19 20.65
C ASN A 460 62.66 -14.50 21.72
#